data_583d3b140c1ba719adcdc931104767e2
#
_entry.id   583d3b140c1ba719adcdc931104767e2
#
_cell.length_a   1.000
_cell.length_b   1.000
_cell.length_c   1.000
_cell.angle_alpha   90.00
_cell.angle_beta   90.00
_cell.angle_gamma   90.00
#
_symmetry.space_group_name_H-M   'P 1'
#
loop_
_entity.id
_entity.type
_entity.pdbx_description
1 polymer ?
#
loop_
_entity_poly.entity_id
_entity_poly.type
_entity_poly.pdbx_seq_one_letter_code
_entity_poly.pdbx_strand_id
1 'polypeptide(L)'
;MKIAKDSVVAFHHKMTDEKGEVVESSLGEEPSSFLFGHKNMIETLEHSMSGKEMGDKYSITLQPDMAYGRLNLKNRLRVSRKSIGQEGKLEPGMVVPLKTVEGTRPVTVAKVGKFNVDIDFNHPLAGKTLTFDIEIMGVRVATFEELKQGKPLPKTTH
;
A
#
# COMPACT_ATOMS: atom_id res chain seq x y z
N MET A 1 -23.74 12.66 2.99
CA MET A 1 -22.75 13.33 2.12
C MET A 1 -22.07 12.29 1.24
N LYS A 2 -22.00 12.55 -0.04
CA LYS A 2 -21.34 11.66 -0.99
C LYS A 2 -19.88 12.03 -1.15
N ILE A 3 -19.05 11.04 -1.41
CA ILE A 3 -17.62 11.26 -1.62
C ILE A 3 -17.41 12.05 -2.91
N ALA A 4 -16.71 13.18 -2.80
CA ALA A 4 -16.37 14.04 -3.91
C ALA A 4 -15.00 14.67 -3.66
N LYS A 5 -14.50 15.43 -4.62
CA LYS A 5 -13.21 16.11 -4.47
C LYS A 5 -13.17 16.92 -3.17
N ASP A 6 -12.05 16.85 -2.46
CA ASP A 6 -11.79 17.54 -1.19
C ASP A 6 -12.63 17.03 -0.01
N SER A 7 -13.15 15.80 -0.12
CA SER A 7 -13.75 15.11 1.02
C SER A 7 -12.69 14.28 1.75
N VAL A 8 -12.80 14.22 3.08
CA VAL A 8 -12.02 13.25 3.88
C VAL A 8 -12.90 12.03 4.08
N VAL A 9 -12.40 10.90 3.68
CA VAL A 9 -13.11 9.62 3.70
C VAL A 9 -12.47 8.70 4.73
N ALA A 10 -13.28 8.19 5.66
CA ALA A 10 -12.87 7.14 6.59
C ALA A 10 -13.46 5.82 6.11
N PHE A 11 -12.65 4.78 6.03
CA PHE A 11 -13.10 3.50 5.51
C PHE A 11 -12.34 2.33 6.15
N HIS A 12 -13.01 1.20 6.20
CA HIS A 12 -12.38 -0.09 6.50
C HIS A 12 -12.12 -0.82 5.18
N HIS A 13 -11.04 -1.58 5.14
CA HIS A 13 -10.70 -2.37 3.98
C HIS A 13 -10.17 -3.74 4.38
N LYS A 14 -10.39 -4.70 3.50
CA LYS A 14 -9.80 -6.02 3.57
C LYS A 14 -9.26 -6.33 2.18
N MET A 15 -7.98 -6.61 2.09
CA MET A 15 -7.31 -6.91 0.83
C MET A 15 -6.98 -8.39 0.78
N THR A 16 -7.48 -9.08 -0.25
CA THR A 16 -7.20 -10.50 -0.47
C THR A 16 -6.50 -10.70 -1.81
N ASP A 17 -5.64 -11.71 -1.87
CA ASP A 17 -4.97 -12.07 -3.12
C ASP A 17 -5.84 -13.04 -3.94
N GLU A 18 -5.33 -13.47 -5.08
CA GLU A 18 -6.03 -14.37 -6.00
C GLU A 18 -6.24 -15.77 -5.43
N LYS A 19 -5.55 -16.13 -4.36
CA LYS A 19 -5.70 -17.41 -3.66
C LYS A 19 -6.72 -17.32 -2.52
N GLY A 20 -7.29 -16.12 -2.29
CA GLY A 20 -8.22 -15.87 -1.21
C GLY A 20 -7.55 -15.62 0.13
N GLU A 21 -6.24 -15.46 0.17
CA GLU A 21 -5.52 -15.16 1.41
C GLU A 21 -5.61 -13.66 1.72
N VAL A 22 -5.83 -13.33 2.99
CA VAL A 22 -5.88 -11.94 3.44
C VAL A 22 -4.45 -11.40 3.48
N VAL A 23 -4.21 -10.35 2.70
CA VAL A 23 -2.92 -9.67 2.63
C VAL A 23 -2.85 -8.55 3.65
N GLU A 24 -3.95 -7.81 3.80
CA GLU A 24 -4.06 -6.69 4.72
C GLU A 24 -5.52 -6.50 5.11
N SER A 25 -5.77 -6.02 6.33
CA SER A 25 -7.12 -5.71 6.79
C SER A 25 -7.06 -4.64 7.87
N SER A 26 -8.01 -3.70 7.83
CA SER A 26 -8.21 -2.72 8.89
C SER A 26 -9.33 -3.12 9.85
N LEU A 27 -9.99 -4.26 9.61
CA LEU A 27 -11.05 -4.75 10.48
C LEU A 27 -10.49 -5.08 11.87
N GLY A 28 -11.18 -4.59 12.91
CA GLY A 28 -10.70 -4.70 14.29
C GLY A 28 -9.76 -3.58 14.71
N GLU A 29 -9.39 -2.69 13.81
CA GLU A 29 -8.55 -1.52 14.06
C GLU A 29 -9.31 -0.25 13.69
N GLU A 30 -8.68 0.91 13.85
CA GLU A 30 -9.30 2.16 13.42
C GLU A 30 -9.40 2.23 11.90
N PRO A 31 -10.47 2.86 11.37
CA PRO A 31 -10.58 3.06 9.92
C PRO A 31 -9.43 3.90 9.39
N SER A 32 -9.01 3.61 8.18
CA SER A 32 -8.06 4.46 7.45
C SER A 32 -8.79 5.70 6.94
N SER A 33 -8.05 6.79 6.77
CA SER A 33 -8.60 8.03 6.23
C SER A 33 -7.74 8.53 5.08
N PHE A 34 -8.38 9.14 4.09
CA PHE A 34 -7.66 9.79 2.99
C PHE A 34 -8.41 11.01 2.49
N LEU A 35 -7.69 11.91 1.81
CA LEU A 35 -8.26 13.10 1.19
C LEU A 35 -8.51 12.80 -0.29
N PHE A 36 -9.78 12.76 -0.70
CA PHE A 36 -10.18 12.42 -2.05
C PHE A 36 -9.73 13.50 -3.05
N GLY A 37 -9.12 13.06 -4.15
CA GLY A 37 -8.66 13.95 -5.22
C GLY A 37 -7.22 14.43 -5.07
N HIS A 38 -6.48 13.96 -4.05
CA HIS A 38 -5.11 14.41 -3.76
C HIS A 38 -4.06 13.28 -3.86
N LYS A 39 -4.38 12.21 -4.56
CA LYS A 39 -3.47 11.07 -4.82
C LYS A 39 -2.93 10.41 -3.56
N ASN A 40 -3.77 10.31 -2.54
CA ASN A 40 -3.40 9.66 -1.28
C ASN A 40 -3.39 8.12 -1.39
N MET A 41 -3.99 7.55 -2.43
CA MET A 41 -4.12 6.10 -2.60
C MET A 41 -4.11 5.73 -4.09
N ILE A 42 -4.19 4.42 -4.37
CA ILE A 42 -4.28 3.89 -5.73
C ILE A 42 -5.44 4.57 -6.47
N GLU A 43 -5.15 5.16 -7.62
CA GLU A 43 -6.11 5.95 -8.39
C GLU A 43 -7.40 5.17 -8.72
N THR A 44 -7.28 3.92 -9.18
CA THR A 44 -8.44 3.11 -9.51
C THR A 44 -9.33 2.87 -8.28
N LEU A 45 -8.71 2.63 -7.13
CA LEU A 45 -9.45 2.43 -5.88
C LEU A 45 -10.15 3.72 -5.44
N GLU A 46 -9.46 4.84 -5.55
CA GLU A 46 -10.05 6.16 -5.26
C GLU A 46 -11.25 6.45 -6.15
N HIS A 47 -11.13 6.21 -7.45
CA HIS A 47 -12.25 6.38 -8.39
C HIS A 47 -13.45 5.51 -8.04
N SER A 48 -13.20 4.29 -7.54
CA SER A 48 -14.28 3.40 -7.14
C SER A 48 -15.12 3.94 -5.99
N MET A 49 -14.54 4.81 -5.18
CA MET A 49 -15.21 5.42 -4.03
C MET A 49 -16.03 6.66 -4.38
N SER A 50 -15.84 7.23 -5.58
CA SER A 50 -16.55 8.44 -6.00
C SER A 50 -18.07 8.22 -5.95
N GLY A 51 -18.79 9.15 -5.32
CA GLY A 51 -20.25 9.06 -5.20
C GLY A 51 -20.76 8.12 -4.12
N LYS A 52 -19.90 7.38 -3.46
CA LYS A 52 -20.28 6.54 -2.32
C LYS A 52 -20.54 7.39 -1.08
N GLU A 53 -21.25 6.82 -0.12
CA GLU A 53 -21.56 7.53 1.14
C GLU A 53 -21.39 6.58 2.33
N MET A 54 -21.46 7.16 3.53
CA MET A 54 -21.32 6.38 4.76
C MET A 54 -22.29 5.20 4.79
N GLY A 55 -21.79 4.04 5.14
CA GLY A 55 -22.55 2.80 5.19
C GLY A 55 -22.46 1.96 3.93
N ASP A 56 -21.97 2.49 2.82
CA ASP A 56 -21.80 1.73 1.59
C ASP A 56 -20.70 0.68 1.75
N LYS A 57 -20.99 -0.52 1.27
CA LYS A 57 -20.07 -1.66 1.22
C LYS A 57 -19.99 -2.18 -0.19
N TYR A 58 -18.78 -2.46 -0.65
CA TYR A 58 -18.61 -3.03 -1.99
C TYR A 58 -17.25 -3.72 -2.08
N SER A 59 -17.07 -4.52 -3.13
CA SER A 59 -15.80 -5.17 -3.44
C SER A 59 -15.35 -4.75 -4.83
N ILE A 60 -14.05 -4.60 -4.99
CA ILE A 60 -13.45 -4.32 -6.29
C ILE A 60 -12.18 -5.14 -6.45
N THR A 61 -12.01 -5.76 -7.61
CA THR A 61 -10.80 -6.53 -7.94
C THR A 61 -9.95 -5.75 -8.90
N LEU A 62 -8.68 -5.57 -8.56
CA LEU A 62 -7.71 -4.85 -9.37
C LEU A 62 -6.66 -5.80 -9.92
N GLN A 63 -6.44 -5.74 -11.24
CA GLN A 63 -5.33 -6.44 -11.88
C GLN A 63 -4.01 -5.79 -11.49
N PRO A 64 -2.85 -6.47 -11.65
CA PRO A 64 -1.56 -5.92 -11.21
C PRO A 64 -1.26 -4.52 -11.71
N ASP A 65 -1.54 -4.20 -12.96
CA ASP A 65 -1.27 -2.88 -13.54
C ASP A 65 -2.17 -1.77 -12.99
N MET A 66 -3.30 -2.14 -12.38
CA MET A 66 -4.21 -1.20 -11.70
C MET A 66 -3.97 -1.15 -10.18
N ALA A 67 -3.12 -2.02 -9.66
CA ALA A 67 -2.81 -2.11 -8.23
C ALA A 67 -1.36 -1.68 -7.98
N TYR A 68 -0.48 -2.63 -7.63
CA TYR A 68 0.92 -2.35 -7.30
C TYR A 68 1.88 -2.58 -8.46
N GLY A 69 1.36 -2.70 -9.66
CA GLY A 69 2.15 -2.86 -10.86
C GLY A 69 2.47 -4.31 -11.19
N ARG A 70 2.93 -4.52 -12.39
CA ARG A 70 3.34 -5.84 -12.87
C ARG A 70 4.69 -6.21 -12.28
N LEU A 71 4.91 -7.51 -12.11
CA LEU A 71 6.21 -8.01 -11.69
C LEU A 71 7.23 -7.74 -12.80
N ASN A 72 8.30 -7.03 -12.47
CA ASN A 72 9.36 -6.72 -13.42
C ASN A 72 10.62 -7.50 -13.04
N LEU A 73 10.98 -8.51 -13.83
CA LEU A 73 12.16 -9.34 -13.57
C LEU A 73 13.46 -8.55 -13.67
N LYS A 74 13.46 -7.41 -14.36
CA LYS A 74 14.63 -6.53 -14.44
C LYS A 74 14.91 -5.80 -13.14
N ASN A 75 13.95 -5.80 -12.21
CA ASN A 75 14.12 -5.20 -10.90
C ASN A 75 14.82 -6.12 -9.90
N ARG A 76 15.39 -7.22 -10.37
CA ARG A 76 16.21 -8.11 -9.57
C ARG A 76 17.66 -7.79 -9.80
N LEU A 77 18.45 -7.77 -8.71
CA LEU A 77 19.84 -7.38 -8.73
C LEU A 77 20.64 -8.25 -7.77
N ARG A 78 21.86 -8.58 -8.14
CA ARG A 78 22.79 -9.25 -7.24
C ARG A 78 23.64 -8.20 -6.55
N VAL A 79 23.66 -8.24 -5.23
CA VAL A 79 24.45 -7.31 -4.42
C VAL A 79 25.32 -8.08 -3.43
N SER A 80 26.38 -7.42 -2.92
CA SER A 80 27.19 -7.98 -1.86
C SER A 80 26.39 -8.05 -0.56
N ARG A 81 26.59 -9.11 0.23
CA ARG A 81 25.97 -9.22 1.55
C ARG A 81 26.28 -8.02 2.45
N LYS A 82 27.44 -7.39 2.23
CA LYS A 82 27.86 -6.19 2.99
C LYS A 82 26.94 -4.99 2.75
N SER A 83 26.23 -4.96 1.63
CA SER A 83 25.30 -3.88 1.31
C SER A 83 23.98 -4.02 2.03
N ILE A 84 23.71 -5.19 2.62
CA ILE A 84 22.50 -5.43 3.41
C ILE A 84 22.73 -4.92 4.82
N GLY A 85 21.84 -4.06 5.31
CA GLY A 85 21.96 -3.45 6.63
C GLY A 85 21.50 -4.33 7.78
N GLN A 86 21.23 -5.60 7.53
CA GLN A 86 20.75 -6.54 8.54
C GLN A 86 21.83 -7.60 8.81
N GLU A 87 22.14 -7.80 10.07
CA GLU A 87 23.02 -8.88 10.49
C GLU A 87 22.23 -10.17 10.70
N GLY A 88 22.93 -11.29 10.65
CA GLY A 88 22.34 -12.59 10.89
C GLY A 88 22.01 -13.35 9.62
N LYS A 89 21.24 -14.41 9.77
CA LYS A 89 20.91 -15.31 8.68
C LYS A 89 19.86 -14.69 7.76
N LEU A 90 20.14 -14.64 6.47
CA LEU A 90 19.21 -14.17 5.44
C LEU A 90 18.52 -15.38 4.82
N GLU A 91 17.23 -15.26 4.53
CA GLU A 91 16.43 -16.29 3.88
C GLU A 91 15.60 -15.69 2.76
N PRO A 92 15.33 -16.44 1.67
CA PRO A 92 14.44 -15.95 0.62
C PRO A 92 13.08 -15.57 1.15
N GLY A 93 12.55 -14.44 0.65
CA GLY A 93 11.27 -13.90 1.10
C GLY A 93 11.38 -12.85 2.20
N MET A 94 12.53 -12.71 2.86
CA MET A 94 12.72 -11.68 3.87
C MET A 94 12.80 -10.30 3.22
N VAL A 95 12.24 -9.29 3.89
CA VAL A 95 12.41 -7.88 3.52
C VAL A 95 13.53 -7.31 4.37
N VAL A 96 14.57 -6.80 3.71
CA VAL A 96 15.77 -6.31 4.38
C VAL A 96 16.15 -4.91 3.88
N PRO A 97 16.82 -4.10 4.71
CA PRO A 97 17.29 -2.78 4.28
C PRO A 97 18.53 -2.92 3.39
N LEU A 98 18.49 -2.30 2.22
CA LEU A 98 19.62 -2.21 1.29
C LEU A 98 20.19 -0.80 1.34
N LYS A 99 21.49 -0.67 1.57
CA LYS A 99 22.19 0.60 1.55
C LYS A 99 22.47 1.02 0.11
N THR A 100 21.99 2.19 -0.29
CA THR A 100 22.22 2.76 -1.62
C THR A 100 22.79 4.15 -1.49
N VAL A 101 23.27 4.72 -2.60
CA VAL A 101 23.78 6.10 -2.62
C VAL A 101 22.71 7.12 -2.27
N GLU A 102 21.44 6.80 -2.47
CA GLU A 102 20.31 7.67 -2.15
C GLU A 102 19.75 7.43 -0.73
N GLY A 103 20.36 6.51 0.02
CA GLY A 103 19.89 6.13 1.34
C GLY A 103 19.53 4.65 1.42
N THR A 104 18.86 4.28 2.50
CA THR A 104 18.44 2.89 2.72
C THR A 104 17.04 2.67 2.19
N ARG A 105 16.81 1.57 1.47
CA ARG A 105 15.47 1.21 0.98
C ARG A 105 15.19 -0.27 1.26
N PRO A 106 13.92 -0.63 1.52
CA PRO A 106 13.56 -2.03 1.73
C PRO A 106 13.56 -2.80 0.41
N VAL A 107 14.10 -4.01 0.44
CA VAL A 107 14.11 -4.91 -0.71
C VAL A 107 13.80 -6.32 -0.24
N THR A 108 13.31 -7.17 -1.15
CA THR A 108 13.02 -8.58 -0.83
C THR A 108 14.19 -9.46 -1.23
N VAL A 109 14.59 -10.37 -0.35
CA VAL A 109 15.63 -11.35 -0.65
C VAL A 109 15.03 -12.43 -1.57
N ALA A 110 15.63 -12.60 -2.76
CA ALA A 110 15.20 -13.63 -3.71
C ALA A 110 16.04 -14.89 -3.59
N LYS A 111 17.36 -14.77 -3.44
CA LYS A 111 18.27 -15.89 -3.29
C LYS A 111 19.47 -15.49 -2.45
N VAL A 112 19.91 -16.37 -1.56
CA VAL A 112 21.07 -16.13 -0.69
C VAL A 112 22.23 -16.96 -1.17
N GLY A 113 23.34 -16.28 -1.54
CA GLY A 113 24.60 -16.90 -1.86
C GLY A 113 25.60 -16.75 -0.71
N LYS A 114 26.79 -17.28 -0.89
CA LYS A 114 27.84 -17.24 0.14
C LYS A 114 28.34 -15.82 0.41
N PHE A 115 28.53 -15.03 -0.65
CA PHE A 115 29.05 -13.66 -0.58
C PHE A 115 28.08 -12.63 -1.15
N ASN A 116 27.13 -13.06 -1.96
CA ASN A 116 26.18 -12.20 -2.65
C ASN A 116 24.77 -12.61 -2.32
N VAL A 117 23.85 -11.65 -2.48
CA VAL A 117 22.42 -11.86 -2.29
C VAL A 117 21.71 -11.32 -3.52
N ASP A 118 20.80 -12.11 -4.09
CA ASP A 118 19.92 -11.65 -5.15
C ASP A 118 18.72 -11.01 -4.50
N ILE A 119 18.46 -9.75 -4.84
CA ILE A 119 17.37 -8.96 -4.25
C ILE A 119 16.36 -8.55 -5.31
N ASP A 120 15.15 -8.28 -4.87
CA ASP A 120 14.04 -7.88 -5.71
C ASP A 120 13.53 -6.51 -5.25
N PHE A 121 13.55 -5.51 -6.15
CA PHE A 121 13.07 -4.16 -5.90
C PHE A 121 11.57 -4.02 -6.15
N ASN A 122 10.90 -5.05 -6.68
CA ASN A 122 9.46 -4.97 -6.91
C ASN A 122 8.73 -4.77 -5.58
N HIS A 123 7.61 -4.06 -5.64
CA HIS A 123 6.73 -3.99 -4.49
C HIS A 123 6.33 -5.42 -4.09
N PRO A 124 6.25 -5.75 -2.78
CA PRO A 124 5.87 -7.11 -2.34
C PRO A 124 4.56 -7.62 -2.94
N LEU A 125 3.65 -6.72 -3.31
CA LEU A 125 2.37 -7.06 -3.91
C LEU A 125 2.37 -6.91 -5.44
N ALA A 126 3.50 -6.59 -6.05
CA ALA A 126 3.60 -6.49 -7.51
C ALA A 126 3.31 -7.85 -8.16
N GLY A 127 2.62 -7.81 -9.29
CA GLY A 127 2.24 -9.03 -10.03
C GLY A 127 1.03 -9.75 -9.45
N LYS A 128 0.44 -9.24 -8.38
CA LYS A 128 -0.74 -9.86 -7.75
C LYS A 128 -2.03 -9.18 -8.15
N THR A 129 -3.05 -9.99 -8.41
CA THR A 129 -4.43 -9.52 -8.55
C THR A 129 -5.02 -9.43 -7.15
N LEU A 130 -5.53 -8.27 -6.78
CA LEU A 130 -6.00 -8.01 -5.42
C LEU A 130 -7.49 -7.66 -5.41
N THR A 131 -8.21 -8.21 -4.44
CA THR A 131 -9.62 -7.87 -4.21
C THR A 131 -9.70 -7.03 -2.94
N PHE A 132 -10.32 -5.87 -3.05
CA PHE A 132 -10.53 -4.96 -1.93
C PHE A 132 -12.00 -5.00 -1.54
N ASP A 133 -12.27 -5.38 -0.30
CA ASP A 133 -13.60 -5.24 0.31
C ASP A 133 -13.58 -3.94 1.09
N ILE A 134 -14.44 -3.00 0.72
CA ILE A 134 -14.44 -1.64 1.23
C ILE A 134 -15.75 -1.36 1.97
N GLU A 135 -15.63 -0.73 3.14
CA GLU A 135 -16.77 -0.21 3.88
C GLU A 135 -16.53 1.27 4.18
N ILE A 136 -17.43 2.14 3.71
CA ILE A 136 -17.30 3.57 3.97
C ILE A 136 -17.84 3.87 5.37
N MET A 137 -16.97 4.32 6.25
CA MET A 137 -17.31 4.58 7.65
C MET A 137 -17.70 6.04 7.90
N GLY A 138 -17.21 6.96 7.09
CA GLY A 138 -17.56 8.37 7.23
C GLY A 138 -17.05 9.20 6.08
N VAL A 139 -17.74 10.30 5.80
CA VAL A 139 -17.36 11.28 4.78
C VAL A 139 -17.58 12.66 5.38
N ARG A 140 -16.58 13.53 5.29
CA ARG A 140 -16.68 14.91 5.74
C ARG A 140 -15.94 15.85 4.81
N VAL A 141 -16.25 17.14 4.90
CA VAL A 141 -15.51 18.16 4.16
C VAL A 141 -14.13 18.32 4.80
N ALA A 142 -13.09 18.45 3.97
CA ALA A 142 -11.74 18.70 4.46
C ALA A 142 -11.63 20.09 5.07
N THR A 143 -10.77 20.22 6.09
CA THR A 143 -10.44 21.54 6.64
C THR A 143 -9.46 22.26 5.71
N PHE A 144 -9.33 23.57 5.91
CA PHE A 144 -8.38 24.37 5.14
C PHE A 144 -6.95 23.85 5.28
N GLU A 145 -6.56 23.44 6.49
CA GLU A 145 -5.23 22.88 6.74
C GLU A 145 -5.01 21.56 6.01
N GLU A 146 -6.03 20.70 5.97
CA GLU A 146 -5.98 19.44 5.26
C GLU A 146 -5.81 19.66 3.75
N LEU A 147 -6.54 20.61 3.19
CA LEU A 147 -6.40 20.96 1.78
C LEU A 147 -5.01 21.50 1.46
N LYS A 148 -4.46 22.31 2.36
CA LYS A 148 -3.13 22.89 2.20
C LYS A 148 -2.03 21.84 2.20
N GLN A 149 -2.13 20.83 3.07
CA GLN A 149 -1.13 19.75 3.14
C GLN A 149 -1.40 18.59 2.21
N GLY A 150 -2.62 18.49 1.64
CA GLY A 150 -2.99 17.44 0.71
C GLY A 150 -3.27 16.07 1.33
N LYS A 151 -3.51 16.00 2.63
CA LYS A 151 -3.82 14.77 3.35
C LYS A 151 -4.61 15.08 4.62
N PRO A 152 -5.33 14.08 5.19
CA PRO A 152 -6.07 14.30 6.42
C PRO A 152 -5.13 14.61 7.60
N LEU A 153 -5.65 15.42 8.54
CA LEU A 153 -4.95 15.63 9.81
C LEU A 153 -5.03 14.37 10.66
N PRO A 154 -4.02 14.12 11.52
CA PRO A 154 -4.09 13.02 12.47
C PRO A 154 -5.33 13.16 13.35
N LYS A 155 -5.96 12.03 13.67
CA LYS A 155 -7.10 12.01 14.55
C LYS A 155 -6.64 12.39 15.95
N THR A 156 -7.13 13.52 16.46
CA THR A 156 -6.84 13.92 17.83
C THR A 156 -7.70 13.10 18.78
N THR A 157 -7.06 12.35 19.65
CA THR A 157 -7.72 11.68 20.75
C THR A 157 -7.93 12.67 21.87
N HIS A 158 -9.16 12.85 22.23
CA HIS A 158 -9.53 13.65 23.39
C HIS A 158 -9.97 12.76 24.52
#